data_4d07021aed0520b8f36ea6d3ff8a2f24
#
_entry.id   4d07021aed0520b8f36ea6d3ff8a2f24
#
_cell.length_a   1.000
_cell.length_b   1.000
_cell.length_c   1.000
_cell.angle_alpha   90.00
_cell.angle_beta   90.00
_cell.angle_gamma   90.00
#
_symmetry.space_group_name_H-M   'P 1'
#
loop_
_entity.id
_entity.type
_entity.pdbx_description
1 polymer ?
#
loop_
_entity_poly.entity_id
_entity_poly.type
_entity_poly.pdbx_seq_one_letter_code
_entity_poly.pdbx_strand_id
1 'polypeptide(L)'
;SNIIDGVMLEDRKVEFCGREFECVDSGFGHNTPVDVVIRPEDLRLVYAGDGLLQGVVESIVFKGVHYEMMVRTEHFTFTVHSTMAEPVGKTVGLTVIPFDIHIMHKSAEAQA
;
A
#
# COMPACT_ATOMS: atom_id res chain seq x y z
N SER A 1 -3.25 9.78 1.80
CA SER A 1 -2.28 8.67 1.76
C SER A 1 -2.90 7.40 2.30
N ASN A 2 -2.37 6.27 1.87
CA ASN A 2 -2.76 4.98 2.43
C ASN A 2 -1.96 4.75 3.71
N ILE A 3 -2.67 4.54 4.81
CA ILE A 3 -2.05 4.28 6.11
C ILE A 3 -2.55 2.91 6.55
N ILE A 4 -1.63 1.95 6.64
CA ILE A 4 -1.96 0.55 6.90
C ILE A 4 -1.26 0.11 8.18
N ASP A 5 -1.97 -0.63 9.03
CA ASP A 5 -1.35 -1.28 10.19
C ASP A 5 -0.35 -2.31 9.72
N GLY A 6 0.85 -2.29 10.29
CA GLY A 6 1.90 -3.23 9.96
C GLY A 6 2.73 -3.60 11.17
N VAL A 7 3.66 -4.50 10.95
CA VAL A 7 4.62 -4.93 11.96
C VAL A 7 6.01 -4.84 11.34
N MET A 8 6.88 -4.03 11.95
CA MET A 8 8.28 -3.98 11.56
C MET A 8 8.97 -5.23 12.13
N LEU A 9 9.28 -6.18 11.27
CA LEU A 9 9.84 -7.46 11.69
C LEU A 9 11.30 -7.29 12.13
N GLU A 10 12.05 -6.56 11.36
CA GLU A 10 13.43 -6.20 11.59
C GLU A 10 13.80 -5.05 10.67
N ASP A 11 15.03 -4.57 10.73
CA ASP A 11 15.49 -3.50 9.84
C ASP A 11 15.23 -3.90 8.38
N ARG A 12 14.64 -2.99 7.63
CA ARG A 12 14.35 -3.13 6.19
C ARG A 12 13.37 -4.24 5.83
N LYS A 13 12.58 -4.72 6.81
CA LYS A 13 11.56 -5.73 6.56
C LYS A 13 10.30 -5.44 7.36
N VAL A 14 9.18 -5.25 6.65
CA VAL A 14 7.89 -4.94 7.26
C VAL A 14 6.82 -5.90 6.74
N GLU A 15 5.90 -6.26 7.62
CA GLU A 15 4.74 -7.08 7.26
C GLU A 15 3.49 -6.21 7.29
N PHE A 16 2.73 -6.25 6.22
CA PHE A 16 1.38 -5.68 6.17
C PHE A 16 0.56 -6.39 5.12
N CYS A 17 -0.76 -6.34 5.25
CA CYS A 17 -1.68 -7.07 4.37
C CYS A 17 -1.34 -8.55 4.21
N GLY A 18 -0.87 -9.19 5.31
CA GLY A 18 -0.56 -10.61 5.32
C GLY A 18 0.69 -10.99 4.55
N ARG A 19 1.57 -10.06 4.24
CA ARG A 19 2.75 -10.32 3.42
C ARG A 19 3.96 -9.54 3.90
N GLU A 20 5.16 -10.09 3.72
CA GLU A 20 6.41 -9.40 4.01
C GLU A 20 6.86 -8.56 2.82
N PHE A 21 7.34 -7.35 3.11
CA PHE A 21 7.85 -6.42 2.11
C PHE A 21 9.22 -5.93 2.53
N GLU A 22 10.08 -5.69 1.56
CA GLU A 22 11.32 -4.94 1.79
C GLU A 22 11.01 -3.46 1.89
N CYS A 23 11.68 -2.76 2.79
CA CYS A 23 11.65 -1.32 2.92
C CYS A 23 13.05 -0.82 3.21
N VAL A 24 13.23 0.50 3.31
CA VAL A 24 14.56 1.09 3.53
C VAL A 24 14.77 1.57 4.95
N ASP A 25 13.74 1.56 5.77
CA ASP A 25 13.80 2.07 7.14
C ASP A 25 14.44 1.08 8.10
N SER A 26 15.05 1.63 9.15
CA SER A 26 15.69 0.87 10.22
C SER A 26 15.49 1.57 11.56
N GLY A 27 15.85 0.92 12.65
CA GLY A 27 15.77 1.54 13.98
C GLY A 27 14.39 1.41 14.65
N PHE A 28 13.51 0.56 14.14
CA PHE A 28 12.19 0.33 14.72
C PHE A 28 12.14 -0.90 15.65
N GLY A 29 13.26 -1.61 15.80
CA GLY A 29 13.32 -2.82 16.62
C GLY A 29 12.81 -4.05 15.88
N HIS A 30 12.44 -5.08 16.64
CA HIS A 30 11.94 -6.35 16.10
C HIS A 30 10.47 -6.54 16.47
N ASN A 31 9.67 -6.96 15.50
CA ASN A 31 8.25 -7.26 15.69
C ASN A 31 7.48 -6.11 16.36
N THR A 32 7.77 -4.90 15.92
CA THR A 32 7.20 -3.68 16.48
C THR A 32 6.00 -3.24 15.65
N PRO A 33 4.82 -3.03 16.25
CA PRO A 33 3.67 -2.46 15.54
C PRO A 33 4.01 -1.06 15.01
N VAL A 34 3.71 -0.83 13.75
CA VAL A 34 3.99 0.43 13.07
C VAL A 34 2.84 0.81 12.16
N ASP A 35 2.86 2.05 11.68
CA ASP A 35 2.02 2.49 10.57
C ASP A 35 2.85 2.47 9.30
N VAL A 36 2.31 1.85 8.26
CA VAL A 36 2.90 1.83 6.93
C VAL A 36 2.18 2.88 6.10
N VAL A 37 2.93 3.83 5.55
CA VAL A 37 2.37 4.93 4.77
C VAL A 37 2.85 4.79 3.33
N ILE A 38 1.90 4.69 2.41
CA ILE A 38 2.18 4.61 0.98
C ILE A 38 1.33 5.66 0.26
N ARG A 39 1.98 6.55 -0.48
CA ARG A 39 1.26 7.57 -1.23
C ARG A 39 0.52 6.94 -2.40
N PRO A 40 -0.69 7.43 -2.73
CA PRO A 40 -1.48 6.88 -3.84
C PRO A 40 -0.73 6.88 -5.18
N GLU A 41 0.10 7.87 -5.44
CA GLU A 41 0.87 7.99 -6.68
C GLU A 41 2.07 7.05 -6.76
N ASP A 42 2.47 6.45 -5.65
CA ASP A 42 3.61 5.52 -5.59
C ASP A 42 3.20 4.06 -5.74
N LEU A 43 1.90 3.79 -5.70
CA LEU A 43 1.39 2.46 -6.01
C LEU A 43 1.26 2.30 -7.52
N ARG A 44 1.68 1.16 -8.04
CA ARG A 44 1.58 0.85 -9.45
C ARG A 44 0.65 -0.32 -9.67
N LEU A 45 -0.23 -0.17 -10.67
CA LEU A 45 -1.09 -1.26 -11.12
C LEU A 45 -0.34 -2.07 -12.17
N VAL A 46 -0.33 -3.37 -11.98
CA VAL A 46 0.30 -4.34 -12.88
C VAL A 46 -0.68 -5.48 -13.13
N TYR A 47 -0.32 -6.44 -13.96
CA TYR A 47 -1.12 -7.66 -14.10
C TYR A 47 -1.23 -8.36 -12.74
N ALA A 48 -2.37 -9.00 -12.51
CA ALA A 48 -2.65 -9.63 -11.22
C ALA A 48 -1.54 -10.57 -10.76
N GLY A 49 -0.98 -11.36 -11.66
CA GLY A 49 0.09 -12.31 -11.33
C GLY A 49 1.45 -11.67 -11.07
N ASP A 50 1.63 -10.42 -11.44
CA ASP A 50 2.91 -9.71 -11.30
C ASP A 50 2.96 -8.80 -10.08
N GLY A 51 1.84 -8.64 -9.38
CA GLY A 51 1.76 -7.77 -8.21
C GLY A 51 2.24 -8.43 -6.93
N LEU A 52 2.69 -7.60 -5.99
CA LEU A 52 2.97 -8.04 -4.62
C LEU A 52 1.67 -8.30 -3.87
N LEU A 53 0.62 -7.55 -4.20
CA LEU A 53 -0.74 -7.75 -3.71
C LEU A 53 -1.68 -7.82 -4.90
N GLN A 54 -2.84 -8.45 -4.70
CA GLN A 54 -3.89 -8.49 -5.69
C GLN A 54 -5.14 -7.83 -5.14
N GLY A 55 -5.87 -7.16 -6.01
CA GLY A 55 -7.12 -6.53 -5.63
C GLY A 55 -8.05 -6.33 -6.82
N VAL A 56 -9.23 -5.83 -6.51
CA VAL A 56 -10.28 -5.55 -7.50
C VAL A 56 -10.53 -4.05 -7.52
N VAL A 57 -10.56 -3.48 -8.71
CA VAL A 57 -10.90 -2.05 -8.87
C VAL A 57 -12.38 -1.86 -8.51
N GLU A 58 -12.65 -1.13 -7.44
CA GLU A 58 -14.02 -0.86 -6.98
C GLU A 58 -14.60 0.41 -7.56
N SER A 59 -13.75 1.42 -7.77
CA SER A 59 -14.20 2.72 -8.28
C SER A 59 -13.09 3.39 -9.05
N ILE A 60 -13.47 4.30 -9.93
CA ILE A 60 -12.54 5.11 -10.70
C ILE A 60 -13.15 6.48 -10.90
N VAL A 61 -12.37 7.53 -10.64
CA VAL A 61 -12.77 8.93 -10.82
C VAL A 61 -11.62 9.68 -11.49
N PHE A 62 -11.95 10.44 -12.53
CA PHE A 62 -10.95 11.31 -13.18
C PHE A 62 -10.83 12.61 -12.38
N LYS A 63 -9.60 12.96 -11.99
CA LYS A 63 -9.29 14.14 -11.18
C LYS A 63 -8.67 15.28 -11.99
N GLY A 64 -8.82 15.26 -13.29
CA GLY A 64 -8.32 16.31 -14.19
C GLY A 64 -6.94 16.04 -14.77
N VAL A 65 -6.04 15.41 -14.04
CA VAL A 65 -4.66 15.07 -14.49
C VAL A 65 -4.34 13.59 -14.29
N HIS A 66 -5.08 12.90 -13.42
CA HIS A 66 -4.92 11.48 -13.18
C HIS A 66 -6.25 10.88 -12.77
N TYR A 67 -6.32 9.56 -12.77
CA TYR A 67 -7.45 8.81 -12.24
C TYR A 67 -7.17 8.43 -10.79
N GLU A 68 -8.20 8.53 -9.95
CA GLU A 68 -8.17 7.99 -8.61
C GLU A 68 -8.99 6.70 -8.61
N MET A 69 -8.32 5.60 -8.30
CA MET A 69 -8.96 4.29 -8.22
C MET A 69 -8.91 3.76 -6.81
N MET A 70 -10.01 3.16 -6.36
CA MET A 70 -10.03 2.43 -5.11
C MET A 70 -9.87 0.96 -5.47
N VAL A 71 -8.84 0.31 -4.92
CA VAL A 71 -8.52 -1.09 -5.21
C VAL A 71 -8.64 -1.88 -3.92
N ARG A 72 -9.65 -2.74 -3.85
CA ARG A 72 -9.92 -3.56 -2.67
C ARG A 72 -9.08 -4.83 -2.71
N THR A 73 -8.21 -4.96 -1.71
CA THR A 73 -7.49 -6.21 -1.46
C THR A 73 -8.17 -6.97 -0.31
N GLU A 74 -7.64 -8.11 0.04
CA GLU A 74 -8.20 -8.93 1.13
C GLU A 74 -8.19 -8.19 2.48
N HIS A 75 -7.17 -7.37 2.74
CA HIS A 75 -6.98 -6.76 4.05
C HIS A 75 -7.13 -5.25 4.08
N PHE A 76 -7.10 -4.58 2.94
CA PHE A 76 -7.12 -3.12 2.89
C PHE A 76 -7.59 -2.65 1.52
N THR A 77 -8.29 -1.51 1.48
CA THR A 77 -8.67 -0.86 0.23
C THR A 77 -7.72 0.31 -0.03
N PHE A 78 -6.92 0.18 -1.08
CA PHE A 78 -5.92 1.17 -1.43
C PHE A 78 -6.49 2.25 -2.35
N THR A 79 -6.08 3.49 -2.10
CA THR A 79 -6.27 4.60 -3.05
C THR A 79 -5.05 4.63 -3.97
N VAL A 80 -5.28 4.59 -5.27
CA VAL A 80 -4.23 4.59 -6.30
C VAL A 80 -4.44 5.75 -7.24
N HIS A 81 -3.40 6.52 -7.50
CA HIS A 81 -3.42 7.58 -8.51
C HIS A 81 -2.58 7.15 -9.70
N SER A 82 -3.18 7.14 -10.89
CA SER A 82 -2.50 6.71 -12.11
C SER A 82 -3.01 7.49 -13.30
N THR A 83 -2.15 7.70 -14.29
CA THR A 83 -2.56 8.27 -15.57
C THR A 83 -3.24 7.25 -16.47
N MET A 84 -3.17 5.96 -16.10
CA MET A 84 -3.82 4.87 -16.83
C MET A 84 -5.05 4.41 -16.08
N ALA A 85 -6.17 4.32 -16.78
CA ALA A 85 -7.42 3.84 -16.21
C ALA A 85 -7.51 2.31 -16.29
N GLU A 86 -8.04 1.70 -15.23
CA GLU A 86 -8.42 0.29 -15.24
C GLU A 86 -9.91 0.18 -14.90
N PRO A 87 -10.66 -0.68 -15.58
CA PRO A 87 -12.11 -0.73 -15.39
C PRO A 87 -12.49 -1.30 -14.02
N VAL A 88 -13.61 -0.78 -13.51
CA VAL A 88 -14.24 -1.32 -12.29
C VAL A 88 -14.54 -2.81 -12.49
N GLY A 89 -14.24 -3.62 -11.48
CA GLY A 89 -14.41 -5.06 -11.49
C GLY A 89 -13.21 -5.85 -11.97
N LYS A 90 -12.19 -5.17 -12.51
CA LYS A 90 -10.98 -5.85 -12.97
C LYS A 90 -10.11 -6.24 -11.78
N THR A 91 -9.59 -7.47 -11.82
CA THR A 91 -8.56 -7.91 -10.87
C THR A 91 -7.19 -7.44 -11.36
N VAL A 92 -6.48 -6.75 -10.49
CA VAL A 92 -5.18 -6.15 -10.79
C VAL A 92 -4.16 -6.55 -9.74
N GLY A 93 -2.89 -6.42 -10.09
CA GLY A 93 -1.80 -6.49 -9.13
C GLY A 93 -1.41 -5.09 -8.67
N LEU A 94 -0.97 -4.98 -7.42
CA LEU A 94 -0.39 -3.77 -6.86
C LEU A 94 1.07 -4.01 -6.55
N THR A 95 1.91 -3.06 -6.90
CA THR A 95 3.32 -3.10 -6.52
C THR A 95 3.78 -1.72 -6.08
N VAL A 96 4.82 -1.72 -5.27
CA VAL A 96 5.43 -0.51 -4.72
C VAL A 96 6.91 -0.82 -4.48
N ILE A 97 7.79 0.11 -4.82
CA ILE A 97 9.22 -0.09 -4.58
C ILE A 97 9.54 0.12 -3.10
N PRO A 98 10.58 -0.53 -2.56
CA PRO A 98 10.92 -0.43 -1.13
C PRO A 98 11.11 1.01 -0.62
N PHE A 99 11.69 1.88 -1.44
CA PHE A 99 11.91 3.28 -1.08
C PHE A 99 10.61 4.05 -0.81
N ASP A 100 9.51 3.65 -1.42
CA ASP A 100 8.22 4.32 -1.30
C ASP A 100 7.31 3.74 -0.21
N ILE A 101 7.80 2.77 0.53
CA ILE A 101 7.14 2.25 1.73
C ILE A 101 7.70 3.01 2.92
N HIS A 102 6.90 3.90 3.52
CA HIS A 102 7.35 4.71 4.64
C HIS A 102 6.84 4.12 5.95
N ILE A 103 7.76 3.94 6.90
CA ILE A 103 7.44 3.36 8.21
C ILE A 103 7.38 4.50 9.23
N MET A 104 6.30 4.52 10.00
CA MET A 104 6.09 5.50 11.05
C MET A 104 5.71 4.81 12.35
N HIS A 105 6.11 5.40 13.45
CA HIS A 105 5.65 4.95 14.76
C HIS A 105 4.13 5.12 14.85
N LYS A 106 3.46 4.22 15.55
CA LYS A 106 2.04 4.36 15.84
C LYS A 106 1.78 5.70 16.50
N SER A 107 0.75 6.43 16.01
CA SER A 107 0.40 7.70 16.61
C SER A 107 -0.20 7.51 18.01
N ALA A 108 -0.01 8.50 18.90
CA ALA A 108 -0.58 8.44 20.24
C ALA A 108 -2.10 8.36 20.22
N GLU A 109 -2.74 8.97 19.24
CA GLU A 109 -4.20 8.93 19.08
C GLU A 109 -4.70 7.53 18.73
N ALA A 110 -3.95 6.80 17.94
CA ALA A 110 -4.29 5.42 17.57
C ALA A 110 -4.16 4.45 18.76
N GLN A 111 -3.43 4.85 19.79
CA GLN A 111 -3.19 4.05 20.99
C GLN A 111 -4.10 4.41 22.15
N ALA A 112 -4.79 5.52 22.03
CA ALA A 112 -5.63 6.04 23.11
C ALA A 112 -6.96 5.27 23.32
#